data_b32c0fffcb559704d007d46a6d5dcff3
#
_entry.id   b32c0fffcb559704d007d46a6d5dcff3
#
_cell.length_a   1.000
_cell.length_b   1.000
_cell.length_c   1.000
_cell.angle_alpha   90.00
_cell.angle_beta   90.00
_cell.angle_gamma   90.00
#
_symmetry.space_group_name_H-M   'P 1'
#
loop_
_entity.id
_entity.type
_entity.pdbx_description
1 polymer ?
#
loop_
_entity_poly.entity_id
_entity_poly.type
_entity_poly.pdbx_seq_one_letter_code
_entity_poly.pdbx_strand_id
1 'polypeptide(L)'
;MKRIAIIGLGVIGASLGMALRAARPDLEILGMDTNSSTIAKAMERAAICRPLLIGDLISCEAVVIATPLSIIPQVLLQIRDKLSPDTIVTDVGSVKSWVMQKYEEILPPDIIYIGGHPLAGSDLSGITGADRYLLQNAVYVLTPEASTPVEKLSMLEELLAETGAHMMVLSPAEHDAMVSKVSHLPHIAAASLMNNLELQPASMCLAAGGLRDTTRIAGSNPELWVDILLYNKSAVAGEIKALIDQLHHYLQAIENEDQCSLGQLLSQARQMRRNVPVGRTSLRTSADIVAIVPDKPGIIGTLGALLGKGGININDIQIMGVRDENEGSIRLGVPQSMVQEALQILKDNGIRAWIRD
;
A
#
# COMPACT_ATOMS: atom_id res chain seq x y z
N MET A 1 13.01 -18.05 12.66
CA MET A 1 12.12 -17.81 13.82
C MET A 1 11.14 -18.97 13.96
N LYS A 2 10.74 -19.31 15.21
CA LYS A 2 9.79 -20.40 15.52
C LYS A 2 8.52 -19.90 16.20
N ARG A 3 8.58 -18.76 16.93
CA ARG A 3 7.44 -18.17 17.64
C ARG A 3 7.47 -16.66 17.54
N ILE A 4 6.35 -16.08 17.15
CA ILE A 4 6.16 -14.63 17.09
C ILE A 4 4.83 -14.22 17.73
N ALA A 5 4.72 -12.96 18.15
CA ALA A 5 3.48 -12.37 18.63
C ALA A 5 3.02 -11.26 17.68
N ILE A 6 1.70 -11.16 17.47
CA ILE A 6 1.07 -10.05 16.76
C ILE A 6 0.09 -9.38 17.71
N ILE A 7 0.29 -8.10 17.98
CA ILE A 7 -0.56 -7.27 18.85
C ILE A 7 -1.36 -6.32 17.99
N GLY A 8 -2.67 -6.50 17.94
CA GLY A 8 -3.59 -5.87 16.99
C GLY A 8 -3.90 -6.80 15.82
N LEU A 9 -5.13 -7.30 15.77
CA LEU A 9 -5.59 -8.27 14.77
C LEU A 9 -6.59 -7.63 13.79
N GLY A 10 -6.30 -6.36 13.45
CA GLY A 10 -7.00 -5.63 12.39
C GLY A 10 -6.62 -6.11 10.98
N VAL A 11 -6.85 -5.27 9.97
CA VAL A 11 -6.55 -5.59 8.56
C VAL A 11 -5.13 -6.07 8.38
N ILE A 12 -4.14 -5.28 8.83
CA ILE A 12 -2.72 -5.59 8.56
C ILE A 12 -2.22 -6.75 9.43
N GLY A 13 -2.48 -6.71 10.74
CA GLY A 13 -1.98 -7.75 11.65
C GLY A 13 -2.54 -9.13 11.34
N ALA A 14 -3.84 -9.23 11.05
CA ALA A 14 -4.44 -10.50 10.66
C ALA A 14 -3.99 -10.97 9.26
N SER A 15 -3.82 -10.06 8.29
CA SER A 15 -3.28 -10.39 6.97
C SER A 15 -1.87 -10.93 7.05
N LEU A 16 -1.01 -10.26 7.84
CA LEU A 16 0.36 -10.70 8.11
C LEU A 16 0.37 -12.11 8.72
N GLY A 17 -0.45 -12.33 9.74
CA GLY A 17 -0.56 -13.63 10.38
C GLY A 17 -1.01 -14.73 9.43
N MET A 18 -2.05 -14.48 8.61
CA MET A 18 -2.53 -15.43 7.61
C MET A 18 -1.47 -15.74 6.54
N ALA A 19 -0.77 -14.72 6.04
CA ALA A 19 0.28 -14.88 5.03
C ALA A 19 1.45 -15.73 5.58
N LEU A 20 1.95 -15.38 6.76
CA LEU A 20 3.05 -16.11 7.41
C LEU A 20 2.68 -17.55 7.75
N ARG A 21 1.48 -17.82 8.28
CA ARG A 21 1.06 -19.21 8.55
C ARG A 21 0.90 -20.05 7.30
N ALA A 22 0.51 -19.44 6.18
CA ALA A 22 0.44 -20.14 4.90
C ALA A 22 1.82 -20.47 4.34
N ALA A 23 2.79 -19.57 4.48
CA ALA A 23 4.17 -19.76 4.02
C ALA A 23 5.00 -20.65 4.99
N ARG A 24 4.77 -20.50 6.29
CA ARG A 24 5.54 -21.14 7.38
C ARG A 24 4.60 -21.88 8.35
N PRO A 25 4.11 -23.08 8.01
CA PRO A 25 3.23 -23.87 8.89
C PRO A 25 3.87 -24.27 10.23
N ASP A 26 5.21 -24.27 10.30
CA ASP A 26 6.01 -24.54 11.49
C ASP A 26 6.08 -23.32 12.45
N LEU A 27 5.71 -22.12 12.02
CA LEU A 27 5.77 -20.90 12.82
C LEU A 27 4.55 -20.81 13.75
N GLU A 28 4.80 -20.75 15.05
CA GLU A 28 3.75 -20.46 16.04
C GLU A 28 3.49 -18.96 16.11
N ILE A 29 2.31 -18.53 15.70
CA ILE A 29 1.87 -17.14 15.75
C ILE A 29 0.86 -16.96 16.88
N LEU A 30 1.21 -16.13 17.85
CA LEU A 30 0.37 -15.75 18.98
C LEU A 30 -0.27 -14.39 18.69
N GLY A 31 -1.54 -14.22 19.02
CA GLY A 31 -2.24 -12.98 18.72
C GLY A 31 -2.94 -12.36 19.91
N MET A 32 -2.91 -11.03 19.99
CA MET A 32 -3.64 -10.25 21.00
C MET A 32 -4.46 -9.15 20.34
N ASP A 33 -5.67 -8.96 20.82
CA ASP A 33 -6.53 -7.84 20.46
C ASP A 33 -7.39 -7.47 21.68
N THR A 34 -7.85 -6.24 21.76
CA THR A 34 -8.77 -5.79 22.84
C THR A 34 -10.16 -6.39 22.69
N ASN A 35 -10.53 -6.80 21.46
CA ASN A 35 -11.82 -7.39 21.18
C ASN A 35 -11.71 -8.92 21.06
N SER A 36 -12.31 -9.65 22.01
CA SER A 36 -12.29 -11.12 22.04
C SER A 36 -12.92 -11.76 20.80
N SER A 37 -13.92 -11.12 20.17
CA SER A 37 -14.52 -11.63 18.94
C SER A 37 -13.54 -11.53 17.76
N THR A 38 -12.65 -10.53 17.74
CA THR A 38 -11.56 -10.41 16.77
C THR A 38 -10.56 -11.55 16.92
N ILE A 39 -10.19 -11.89 18.16
CA ILE A 39 -9.29 -13.03 18.45
C ILE A 39 -9.90 -14.34 17.93
N ALA A 40 -11.18 -14.59 18.22
CA ALA A 40 -11.87 -15.79 17.76
C ALA A 40 -11.88 -15.90 16.22
N LYS A 41 -12.21 -14.80 15.53
CA LYS A 41 -12.15 -14.73 14.05
C LYS A 41 -10.76 -14.91 13.51
N ALA A 42 -9.72 -14.39 14.19
CA ALA A 42 -8.34 -14.55 13.77
C ALA A 42 -7.86 -16.01 13.84
N MET A 43 -8.35 -16.76 14.84
CA MET A 43 -8.14 -18.22 14.92
C MET A 43 -8.86 -18.96 13.81
N GLU A 44 -10.14 -18.65 13.60
CA GLU A 44 -10.99 -19.27 12.55
C GLU A 44 -10.37 -19.05 11.15
N ARG A 45 -9.88 -17.82 10.88
CA ARG A 45 -9.23 -17.46 9.61
C ARG A 45 -7.77 -17.89 9.51
N ALA A 46 -7.28 -18.64 10.47
CA ALA A 46 -5.89 -19.07 10.55
C ALA A 46 -4.85 -17.92 10.53
N ALA A 47 -5.19 -16.76 11.09
CA ALA A 47 -4.24 -15.66 11.26
C ALA A 47 -3.31 -15.88 12.46
N ILE A 48 -3.78 -16.56 13.49
CA ILE A 48 -3.02 -16.92 14.69
C ILE A 48 -3.21 -18.39 15.05
N CYS A 49 -2.26 -18.96 15.81
CA CYS A 49 -2.37 -20.32 16.35
C CYS A 49 -3.22 -20.35 17.62
N ARG A 50 -3.02 -19.37 18.50
CA ARG A 50 -3.74 -19.21 19.76
C ARG A 50 -3.64 -17.76 20.27
N PRO A 51 -4.46 -17.39 21.25
CA PRO A 51 -4.32 -16.10 21.93
C PRO A 51 -2.94 -15.96 22.58
N LEU A 52 -2.38 -14.76 22.56
CA LEU A 52 -1.17 -14.37 23.27
C LEU A 52 -1.50 -14.13 24.74
N LEU A 53 -0.83 -14.82 25.64
CA LEU A 53 -0.76 -14.46 27.04
C LEU A 53 0.49 -13.62 27.29
N ILE A 54 0.39 -12.65 28.19
CA ILE A 54 1.50 -11.69 28.41
C ILE A 54 2.83 -12.40 28.81
N GLY A 55 2.73 -13.55 29.50
CA GLY A 55 3.88 -14.37 29.85
C GLY A 55 4.54 -15.13 28.70
N ASP A 56 3.83 -15.27 27.55
CA ASP A 56 4.40 -15.92 26.37
C ASP A 56 5.47 -15.06 25.67
N LEU A 57 5.43 -13.73 25.89
CA LEU A 57 6.32 -12.77 25.23
C LEU A 57 7.80 -13.08 25.41
N ILE A 58 8.18 -13.58 26.58
CA ILE A 58 9.57 -13.95 26.88
C ILE A 58 10.13 -15.01 25.94
N SER A 59 9.26 -15.80 25.32
CA SER A 59 9.64 -16.88 24.40
C SER A 59 9.41 -16.51 22.92
N CYS A 60 8.97 -15.29 22.64
CA CYS A 60 8.77 -14.81 21.27
C CYS A 60 10.08 -14.24 20.72
N GLU A 61 10.44 -14.66 19.51
CA GLU A 61 11.62 -14.14 18.79
C GLU A 61 11.33 -12.81 18.12
N ALA A 62 10.05 -12.54 17.80
CA ALA A 62 9.60 -11.23 17.32
C ALA A 62 8.21 -10.88 17.86
N VAL A 63 7.98 -9.59 18.07
CA VAL A 63 6.68 -8.98 18.43
C VAL A 63 6.34 -7.92 17.39
N VAL A 64 5.23 -8.12 16.70
CA VAL A 64 4.71 -7.18 15.68
C VAL A 64 3.57 -6.38 16.30
N ILE A 65 3.73 -5.06 16.39
CA ILE A 65 2.68 -4.13 16.87
C ILE A 65 1.90 -3.63 15.68
N ALA A 66 0.65 -4.11 15.54
CA ALA A 66 -0.26 -3.77 14.46
C ALA A 66 -1.50 -3.01 14.95
N THR A 67 -1.31 -2.17 15.96
CA THR A 67 -2.32 -1.26 16.52
C THR A 67 -2.27 0.11 15.85
N PRO A 68 -3.28 1.00 16.05
CA PRO A 68 -3.18 2.41 15.68
C PRO A 68 -1.91 3.05 16.26
N LEU A 69 -1.36 4.05 15.55
CA LEU A 69 -0.10 4.72 15.95
C LEU A 69 -0.19 5.27 17.37
N SER A 70 -1.27 5.95 17.72
CA SER A 70 -1.51 6.54 19.05
C SER A 70 -1.52 5.53 20.20
N ILE A 71 -1.76 4.25 19.91
CA ILE A 71 -1.81 3.16 20.89
C ILE A 71 -0.45 2.51 21.12
N ILE A 72 0.50 2.65 20.18
CA ILE A 72 1.84 2.02 20.27
C ILE A 72 2.53 2.29 21.62
N PRO A 73 2.60 3.53 22.15
CA PRO A 73 3.27 3.77 23.42
C PRO A 73 2.66 2.99 24.59
N GLN A 74 1.34 2.87 24.62
CA GLN A 74 0.63 2.10 25.65
C GLN A 74 0.96 0.62 25.56
N VAL A 75 1.02 0.06 24.36
CA VAL A 75 1.41 -1.33 24.13
C VAL A 75 2.85 -1.56 24.60
N LEU A 76 3.77 -0.68 24.21
CA LEU A 76 5.18 -0.77 24.61
C LEU A 76 5.34 -0.79 26.14
N LEU A 77 4.64 0.09 26.87
CA LEU A 77 4.64 0.11 28.33
C LEU A 77 4.13 -1.19 28.96
N GLN A 78 3.18 -1.87 28.30
CA GLN A 78 2.63 -3.14 28.80
C GLN A 78 3.56 -4.33 28.59
N ILE A 79 4.36 -4.31 27.50
CA ILE A 79 5.15 -5.47 27.10
C ILE A 79 6.63 -5.37 27.49
N ARG A 80 7.21 -4.17 27.68
CA ARG A 80 8.65 -3.93 27.82
C ARG A 80 9.35 -4.82 28.86
N ASP A 81 8.70 -5.05 30.02
CA ASP A 81 9.27 -5.84 31.12
C ASP A 81 9.05 -7.35 30.94
N LYS A 82 8.47 -7.78 29.81
CA LYS A 82 8.14 -9.17 29.47
C LYS A 82 8.88 -9.68 28.24
N LEU A 83 9.69 -8.84 27.63
CA LEU A 83 10.46 -9.19 26.44
C LEU A 83 11.79 -9.85 26.86
N SER A 84 12.29 -10.74 26.02
CA SER A 84 13.67 -11.22 26.11
C SER A 84 14.61 -10.23 25.41
N PRO A 85 15.86 -10.04 25.85
CA PRO A 85 16.84 -9.21 25.13
C PRO A 85 17.05 -9.58 23.66
N ASP A 86 16.78 -10.84 23.28
CA ASP A 86 16.89 -11.31 21.91
C ASP A 86 15.64 -11.06 21.05
N THR A 87 14.55 -10.60 21.66
CA THR A 87 13.29 -10.34 20.95
C THR A 87 13.42 -9.13 20.04
N ILE A 88 12.97 -9.26 18.79
CA ILE A 88 12.83 -8.13 17.85
C ILE A 88 11.43 -7.53 18.01
N VAL A 89 11.35 -6.25 18.34
CA VAL A 89 10.10 -5.50 18.32
C VAL A 89 9.99 -4.75 17.01
N THR A 90 8.87 -4.91 16.31
CA THR A 90 8.57 -4.18 15.06
C THR A 90 7.11 -3.72 15.05
N ASP A 91 6.77 -2.86 14.12
CA ASP A 91 5.40 -2.37 13.93
C ASP A 91 4.97 -2.41 12.46
N VAL A 92 3.76 -1.96 12.18
CA VAL A 92 3.22 -1.80 10.82
C VAL A 92 2.72 -0.38 10.55
N GLY A 93 3.10 0.56 11.37
CA GLY A 93 2.59 1.95 11.31
C GLY A 93 3.06 2.73 10.09
N SER A 94 2.28 3.73 9.73
CA SER A 94 2.52 4.53 8.51
C SER A 94 3.52 5.68 8.70
N VAL A 95 4.00 5.93 9.92
CA VAL A 95 5.00 6.97 10.26
C VAL A 95 6.11 6.33 11.07
N LYS A 96 7.37 6.60 10.71
CA LYS A 96 8.51 5.88 11.32
C LYS A 96 9.30 6.72 12.32
N SER A 97 9.60 7.99 12.04
CA SER A 97 10.41 8.82 12.94
C SER A 97 9.80 8.91 14.34
N TRP A 98 8.49 9.13 14.41
CA TRP A 98 7.77 9.20 15.69
C TRP A 98 7.72 7.83 16.39
N VAL A 99 7.49 6.74 15.66
CA VAL A 99 7.45 5.39 16.24
C VAL A 99 8.81 4.99 16.78
N MET A 100 9.88 5.21 16.03
CA MET A 100 11.25 4.90 16.45
C MET A 100 11.65 5.69 17.69
N GLN A 101 11.27 6.97 17.76
CA GLN A 101 11.45 7.76 18.99
C GLN A 101 10.72 7.13 20.19
N LYS A 102 9.49 6.60 20.01
CA LYS A 102 8.76 5.94 21.09
C LYS A 102 9.38 4.61 21.51
N TYR A 103 9.98 3.87 20.60
CA TYR A 103 10.76 2.70 20.92
C TYR A 103 11.97 3.06 21.81
N GLU A 104 12.76 4.05 21.40
CA GLU A 104 13.91 4.54 22.15
C GLU A 104 13.55 5.06 23.56
N GLU A 105 12.43 5.79 23.68
CA GLU A 105 11.95 6.34 24.95
C GLU A 105 11.44 5.28 25.94
N ILE A 106 10.88 4.17 25.46
CA ILE A 106 10.08 3.26 26.29
C ILE A 106 10.74 1.90 26.48
N LEU A 107 11.36 1.35 25.43
CA LEU A 107 11.97 0.03 25.52
C LEU A 107 13.31 0.05 26.27
N PRO A 108 13.64 -1.01 26.99
CA PRO A 108 14.97 -1.20 27.53
C PRO A 108 16.05 -1.17 26.43
N PRO A 109 17.27 -0.67 26.72
CA PRO A 109 18.32 -0.48 25.71
C PRO A 109 18.88 -1.79 25.13
N ASP A 110 18.60 -2.92 25.73
CA ASP A 110 18.97 -4.26 25.28
C ASP A 110 17.90 -4.91 24.38
N ILE A 111 16.75 -4.28 24.21
CA ILE A 111 15.70 -4.74 23.30
C ILE A 111 15.96 -4.19 21.89
N ILE A 112 15.96 -5.08 20.91
CA ILE A 112 16.14 -4.73 19.50
C ILE A 112 14.80 -4.30 18.91
N TYR A 113 14.77 -3.11 18.33
CA TYR A 113 13.58 -2.62 17.62
C TYR A 113 13.92 -2.19 16.19
N ILE A 114 13.01 -2.50 15.28
CA ILE A 114 13.13 -2.19 13.86
C ILE A 114 11.74 -1.72 13.40
N GLY A 115 11.62 -0.48 13.01
CA GLY A 115 10.34 0.03 12.50
C GLY A 115 9.93 -0.67 11.21
N GLY A 116 8.64 -0.89 11.03
CA GLY A 116 8.08 -1.53 9.85
C GLY A 116 6.91 -0.74 9.28
N HIS A 117 6.76 -0.77 7.95
CA HIS A 117 5.60 -0.20 7.26
C HIS A 117 5.30 -0.96 5.97
N PRO A 118 4.31 -1.84 5.94
CA PRO A 118 3.78 -2.40 4.70
C PRO A 118 2.97 -1.34 3.95
N LEU A 119 3.39 -0.98 2.73
CA LEU A 119 2.64 -0.08 1.84
C LEU A 119 1.45 -0.82 1.22
N ALA A 120 0.56 -1.29 2.06
CA ALA A 120 -0.64 -2.03 1.72
C ALA A 120 -1.80 -1.60 2.62
N GLY A 121 -3.02 -1.68 2.10
CA GLY A 121 -4.22 -1.32 2.84
C GLY A 121 -5.47 -1.90 2.18
N SER A 122 -6.60 -1.76 2.87
CA SER A 122 -7.92 -2.14 2.40
C SER A 122 -8.90 -1.02 2.70
N ASP A 123 -9.91 -0.86 1.87
CA ASP A 123 -11.03 0.05 2.13
C ASP A 123 -11.94 -0.48 3.27
N LEU A 124 -11.80 -1.77 3.61
CA LEU A 124 -12.48 -2.39 4.74
C LEU A 124 -11.65 -2.26 6.03
N SER A 125 -12.31 -2.10 7.16
CA SER A 125 -11.68 -2.00 8.48
C SER A 125 -11.79 -3.31 9.28
N GLY A 126 -10.92 -3.45 10.28
CA GLY A 126 -10.92 -4.59 11.19
C GLY A 126 -10.56 -5.92 10.51
N ILE A 127 -10.79 -7.02 11.20
CA ILE A 127 -10.42 -8.36 10.71
C ILE A 127 -11.19 -8.80 9.46
N THR A 128 -12.35 -8.21 9.19
CA THR A 128 -13.14 -8.52 8.00
C THR A 128 -12.47 -8.08 6.71
N GLY A 129 -11.67 -7.01 6.76
CA GLY A 129 -10.87 -6.53 5.64
C GLY A 129 -9.52 -7.23 5.48
N ALA A 130 -9.17 -8.17 6.36
CA ALA A 130 -7.92 -8.89 6.27
C ALA A 130 -7.92 -9.89 5.11
N ASP A 131 -6.80 -10.00 4.41
CA ASP A 131 -6.58 -10.94 3.31
C ASP A 131 -5.16 -11.47 3.35
N ARG A 132 -4.99 -12.78 3.19
CA ARG A 132 -3.66 -13.42 3.18
C ARG A 132 -2.74 -12.95 2.06
N TYR A 133 -3.31 -12.39 0.99
CA TYR A 133 -2.57 -11.86 -0.16
C TYR A 133 -2.38 -10.33 -0.12
N LEU A 134 -2.84 -9.68 0.94
CA LEU A 134 -2.78 -8.21 1.06
C LEU A 134 -1.35 -7.67 0.89
N LEU A 135 -0.37 -8.40 1.42
CA LEU A 135 1.04 -8.01 1.40
C LEU A 135 1.79 -8.49 0.14
N GLN A 136 1.20 -9.38 -0.64
CA GLN A 136 1.84 -9.93 -1.83
C GLN A 136 2.15 -8.84 -2.85
N ASN A 137 3.40 -8.77 -3.29
CA ASN A 137 3.95 -7.73 -4.18
C ASN A 137 3.84 -6.29 -3.62
N ALA A 138 3.51 -6.10 -2.34
CA ALA A 138 3.58 -4.80 -1.69
C ALA A 138 5.03 -4.48 -1.30
N VAL A 139 5.39 -3.20 -1.27
CA VAL A 139 6.64 -2.77 -0.64
C VAL A 139 6.45 -2.81 0.88
N TYR A 140 7.37 -3.44 1.58
CA TYR A 140 7.44 -3.42 3.03
C TYR A 140 8.72 -2.69 3.46
N VAL A 141 8.58 -1.51 4.02
CA VAL A 141 9.74 -0.72 4.47
C VAL A 141 10.14 -1.15 5.87
N LEU A 142 11.44 -1.33 6.09
CA LEU A 142 12.06 -1.49 7.40
C LEU A 142 12.96 -0.30 7.70
N THR A 143 12.91 0.16 8.94
CA THR A 143 13.73 1.30 9.40
C THR A 143 14.54 0.88 10.62
N PRO A 144 15.69 0.21 10.41
CA PRO A 144 16.60 -0.16 11.50
C PRO A 144 17.33 1.08 12.02
N GLU A 145 17.76 1.03 13.28
CA GLU A 145 18.77 1.94 13.83
C GLU A 145 20.16 1.59 13.31
N ALA A 146 21.08 2.56 13.35
CA ALA A 146 22.47 2.33 12.96
C ALA A 146 23.16 1.25 13.82
N SER A 147 22.71 1.05 15.05
CA SER A 147 23.17 0.04 15.99
C SER A 147 22.51 -1.32 15.82
N THR A 148 21.50 -1.44 14.97
CA THR A 148 20.76 -2.71 14.78
C THR A 148 21.71 -3.79 14.24
N PRO A 149 21.84 -4.95 14.92
CA PRO A 149 22.65 -6.05 14.41
C PRO A 149 22.15 -6.55 13.06
N VAL A 150 23.06 -6.68 12.09
CA VAL A 150 22.74 -7.10 10.72
C VAL A 150 21.99 -8.43 10.70
N GLU A 151 22.37 -9.37 11.55
CA GLU A 151 21.71 -10.67 11.67
C GLU A 151 20.23 -10.54 12.07
N LYS A 152 19.90 -9.62 12.99
CA LYS A 152 18.53 -9.41 13.44
C LYS A 152 17.68 -8.73 12.36
N LEU A 153 18.27 -7.79 11.62
CA LEU A 153 17.61 -7.20 10.45
C LEU A 153 17.33 -8.28 9.40
N SER A 154 18.33 -9.07 9.03
CA SER A 154 18.16 -10.15 8.05
C SER A 154 17.12 -11.19 8.48
N MET A 155 17.10 -11.57 9.76
CA MET A 155 16.07 -12.48 10.29
C MET A 155 14.65 -11.93 10.14
N LEU A 156 14.46 -10.62 10.35
CA LEU A 156 13.15 -9.97 10.18
C LEU A 156 12.80 -9.84 8.70
N GLU A 157 13.76 -9.44 7.85
CA GLU A 157 13.57 -9.36 6.40
C GLU A 157 13.15 -10.72 5.82
N GLU A 158 13.85 -11.79 6.13
CA GLU A 158 13.53 -13.14 5.68
C GLU A 158 12.12 -13.55 6.10
N LEU A 159 11.75 -13.31 7.37
CA LEU A 159 10.42 -13.62 7.86
C LEU A 159 9.32 -12.87 7.07
N LEU A 160 9.49 -11.56 6.91
CA LEU A 160 8.48 -10.72 6.26
C LEU A 160 8.42 -10.95 4.74
N ALA A 161 9.54 -11.28 4.11
CA ALA A 161 9.59 -11.65 2.68
C ALA A 161 8.75 -12.90 2.36
N GLU A 162 8.54 -13.81 3.31
CA GLU A 162 7.67 -14.98 3.15
C GLU A 162 6.20 -14.59 2.86
N THR A 163 5.80 -13.37 3.17
CA THR A 163 4.47 -12.84 2.80
C THR A 163 4.34 -12.51 1.32
N GLY A 164 5.43 -12.58 0.56
CA GLY A 164 5.51 -12.14 -0.84
C GLY A 164 5.70 -10.62 -0.99
N ALA A 165 6.01 -9.90 0.09
CA ALA A 165 6.35 -8.48 0.05
C ALA A 165 7.78 -8.24 -0.45
N HIS A 166 8.00 -7.09 -1.07
CA HIS A 166 9.33 -6.61 -1.47
C HIS A 166 9.91 -5.74 -0.38
N MET A 167 11.00 -6.21 0.24
CA MET A 167 11.63 -5.50 1.34
C MET A 167 12.42 -4.28 0.85
N MET A 168 12.33 -3.18 1.61
CA MET A 168 13.07 -1.95 1.38
C MET A 168 13.57 -1.41 2.72
N VAL A 169 14.87 -1.10 2.81
CA VAL A 169 15.46 -0.52 4.03
C VAL A 169 15.71 0.96 3.80
N LEU A 170 15.19 1.79 4.70
CA LEU A 170 15.34 3.25 4.71
C LEU A 170 15.64 3.72 6.14
N SER A 171 16.19 4.90 6.29
CA SER A 171 16.13 5.58 7.59
C SER A 171 14.70 6.06 7.89
N PRO A 172 14.32 6.22 9.17
CA PRO A 172 13.01 6.73 9.55
C PRO A 172 12.67 8.08 8.90
N ALA A 173 13.65 8.97 8.82
CA ALA A 173 13.48 10.30 8.23
C ALA A 173 13.28 10.24 6.70
N GLU A 174 14.04 9.41 5.98
CA GLU A 174 13.84 9.20 4.54
C GLU A 174 12.47 8.60 4.25
N HIS A 175 12.06 7.59 5.03
CA HIS A 175 10.73 7.00 4.93
C HIS A 175 9.65 8.08 5.03
N ASP A 176 9.65 8.87 6.12
CA ASP A 176 8.62 9.86 6.41
C ASP A 176 8.59 10.99 5.37
N ALA A 177 9.76 11.40 4.85
CA ALA A 177 9.85 12.35 3.75
C ALA A 177 9.29 11.79 2.43
N MET A 178 9.53 10.49 2.12
CA MET A 178 9.00 9.86 0.92
C MET A 178 7.49 9.67 0.99
N VAL A 179 6.97 9.10 2.09
CA VAL A 179 5.52 8.85 2.21
C VAL A 179 4.72 10.14 2.32
N SER A 180 5.30 11.23 2.83
CA SER A 180 4.64 12.54 2.82
C SER A 180 4.30 13.01 1.41
N LYS A 181 5.17 12.74 0.43
CA LYS A 181 4.99 13.12 -0.99
C LYS A 181 4.04 12.20 -1.74
N VAL A 182 4.19 10.87 -1.55
CA VAL A 182 3.51 9.89 -2.40
C VAL A 182 2.20 9.35 -1.81
N SER A 183 1.94 9.61 -0.53
CA SER A 183 0.77 9.13 0.20
C SER A 183 0.02 10.24 0.93
N HIS A 184 0.69 10.98 1.83
CA HIS A 184 0.02 11.93 2.72
C HIS A 184 -0.49 13.16 1.97
N LEU A 185 0.36 13.81 1.16
CA LEU A 185 -0.05 14.96 0.34
C LEU A 185 -1.16 14.62 -0.66
N PRO A 186 -1.10 13.50 -1.42
CA PRO A 186 -2.21 13.09 -2.27
C PRO A 186 -3.54 12.94 -1.53
N HIS A 187 -3.52 12.39 -0.31
CA HIS A 187 -4.72 12.26 0.50
C HIS A 187 -5.30 13.61 0.90
N ILE A 188 -4.45 14.55 1.37
CA ILE A 188 -4.86 15.90 1.72
C ILE A 188 -5.42 16.63 0.48
N ALA A 189 -4.76 16.50 -0.67
CA ALA A 189 -5.22 17.10 -1.91
C ALA A 189 -6.60 16.57 -2.31
N ALA A 190 -6.82 15.26 -2.25
CA ALA A 190 -8.11 14.64 -2.52
C ALA A 190 -9.20 15.11 -1.54
N ALA A 191 -8.90 15.16 -0.23
CA ALA A 191 -9.83 15.65 0.78
C ALA A 191 -10.14 17.14 0.59
N SER A 192 -9.13 17.96 0.28
CA SER A 192 -9.30 19.40 0.02
C SER A 192 -10.15 19.65 -1.22
N LEU A 193 -9.97 18.89 -2.29
CA LEU A 193 -10.83 18.96 -3.47
C LEU A 193 -12.29 18.68 -3.10
N MET A 194 -12.56 17.65 -2.32
CA MET A 194 -13.92 17.32 -1.88
C MET A 194 -14.50 18.40 -0.96
N ASN A 195 -13.73 18.93 -0.02
CA ASN A 195 -14.17 19.98 0.90
C ASN A 195 -14.44 21.31 0.18
N ASN A 196 -13.81 21.55 -0.98
CA ASN A 196 -14.01 22.77 -1.78
C ASN A 196 -15.22 22.66 -2.72
N LEU A 197 -15.84 21.47 -2.82
CA LEU A 197 -17.01 21.28 -3.68
C LEU A 197 -18.30 21.64 -2.95
N GLU A 198 -18.98 22.70 -3.41
CA GLU A 198 -20.39 22.91 -3.12
C GLU A 198 -21.21 21.99 -4.03
N LEU A 199 -21.49 20.76 -3.55
CA LEU A 199 -22.21 19.76 -4.34
C LEU A 199 -23.71 20.10 -4.44
N GLN A 200 -24.07 20.89 -5.44
CA GLN A 200 -25.45 21.00 -5.86
C GLN A 200 -25.86 19.75 -6.68
N PRO A 201 -27.14 19.33 -6.63
CA PRO A 201 -27.59 18.13 -7.37
C PRO A 201 -27.20 18.13 -8.86
N ALA A 202 -27.20 19.28 -9.50
CA ALA A 202 -26.81 19.43 -10.91
C ALA A 202 -25.31 19.19 -11.14
N SER A 203 -24.43 19.65 -10.23
CA SER A 203 -22.99 19.44 -10.36
C SER A 203 -22.59 17.99 -10.06
N MET A 204 -23.34 17.27 -9.24
CA MET A 204 -23.12 15.84 -9.01
C MET A 204 -23.29 15.02 -10.30
N CYS A 205 -24.23 15.39 -11.15
CA CYS A 205 -24.42 14.72 -12.46
C CYS A 205 -23.23 14.94 -13.41
N LEU A 206 -22.47 16.02 -13.22
CA LEU A 206 -21.28 16.35 -14.00
C LEU A 206 -20.00 15.72 -13.44
N ALA A 207 -20.06 15.13 -12.24
CA ALA A 207 -18.93 14.46 -11.60
C ALA A 207 -18.58 13.16 -12.35
N ALA A 208 -17.69 13.27 -13.33
CA ALA A 208 -17.23 12.18 -14.17
C ALA A 208 -16.03 11.42 -13.52
N GLY A 209 -15.47 10.45 -14.27
CA GLY A 209 -14.40 9.58 -13.82
C GLY A 209 -13.19 10.32 -13.24
N GLY A 210 -12.79 11.44 -13.85
CA GLY A 210 -11.64 12.23 -13.36
C GLY A 210 -11.78 12.66 -11.91
N LEU A 211 -12.91 13.21 -11.49
CA LEU A 211 -13.15 13.58 -10.10
C LEU A 211 -13.17 12.35 -9.18
N ARG A 212 -13.89 11.30 -9.57
CA ARG A 212 -13.99 10.06 -8.77
C ARG A 212 -12.64 9.42 -8.52
N ASP A 213 -11.82 9.28 -9.57
CA ASP A 213 -10.51 8.64 -9.48
C ASP A 213 -9.55 9.47 -8.61
N THR A 214 -9.52 10.79 -8.80
CA THR A 214 -8.65 11.71 -8.05
C THR A 214 -9.03 11.78 -6.58
N THR A 215 -10.33 11.69 -6.25
CA THR A 215 -10.82 11.87 -4.87
C THR A 215 -11.17 10.57 -4.16
N ARG A 216 -11.01 9.41 -4.79
CA ARG A 216 -11.36 8.11 -4.20
C ARG A 216 -10.77 7.91 -2.80
N ILE A 217 -9.52 8.29 -2.60
CA ILE A 217 -8.81 8.12 -1.32
C ILE A 217 -9.34 9.03 -0.20
N ALA A 218 -10.07 10.11 -0.52
CA ALA A 218 -10.70 10.97 0.50
C ALA A 218 -11.80 10.24 1.31
N GLY A 219 -12.29 9.10 0.84
CA GLY A 219 -13.24 8.25 1.56
C GLY A 219 -12.65 7.37 2.67
N SER A 220 -11.34 7.47 2.93
CA SER A 220 -10.66 6.68 3.97
C SER A 220 -11.07 7.11 5.39
N ASN A 221 -10.80 6.24 6.41
CA ASN A 221 -11.13 6.53 7.80
C ASN A 221 -10.41 7.77 8.34
N PRO A 222 -11.13 8.84 8.76
CA PRO A 222 -10.51 10.07 9.24
C PRO A 222 -9.64 9.89 10.49
N GLU A 223 -10.01 9.03 11.42
CA GLU A 223 -9.26 8.83 12.67
C GLU A 223 -7.84 8.34 12.41
N LEU A 224 -7.68 7.39 11.47
CA LEU A 224 -6.37 6.89 11.05
C LEU A 224 -5.52 8.03 10.46
N TRP A 225 -6.12 8.88 9.63
CA TRP A 225 -5.40 9.95 8.94
C TRP A 225 -5.00 11.09 9.85
N VAL A 226 -5.80 11.40 10.88
CA VAL A 226 -5.41 12.40 11.91
C VAL A 226 -4.08 12.01 12.56
N ASP A 227 -3.93 10.76 13.00
CA ASP A 227 -2.67 10.29 13.60
C ASP A 227 -1.51 10.37 12.61
N ILE A 228 -1.69 9.90 11.37
CA ILE A 228 -0.66 9.93 10.32
C ILE A 228 -0.17 11.36 10.07
N LEU A 229 -1.08 12.30 9.89
CA LEU A 229 -0.75 13.68 9.56
C LEU A 229 -0.08 14.42 10.72
N LEU A 230 -0.55 14.18 11.95
CA LEU A 230 0.02 14.82 13.14
C LEU A 230 1.40 14.27 13.51
N TYR A 231 1.61 12.96 13.38
CA TYR A 231 2.90 12.34 13.72
C TYR A 231 3.97 12.55 12.65
N ASN A 232 3.56 12.85 11.40
CA ASN A 232 4.48 13.29 10.33
C ASN A 232 4.34 14.78 9.99
N LYS A 233 3.94 15.62 10.95
CA LYS A 233 3.54 17.01 10.74
C LYS A 233 4.55 17.87 9.98
N SER A 234 5.84 17.69 10.26
CA SER A 234 6.90 18.54 9.67
C SER A 234 7.03 18.31 8.17
N ALA A 235 7.14 17.03 7.76
CA ALA A 235 7.24 16.67 6.35
C ALA A 235 5.95 17.03 5.60
N VAL A 236 4.79 16.70 6.17
CA VAL A 236 3.49 16.99 5.57
C VAL A 236 3.27 18.50 5.37
N ALA A 237 3.59 19.31 6.38
CA ALA A 237 3.45 20.77 6.26
C ALA A 237 4.37 21.34 5.18
N GLY A 238 5.57 20.80 5.00
CA GLY A 238 6.47 21.17 3.92
C GLY A 238 5.88 20.86 2.53
N GLU A 239 5.32 19.66 2.35
CA GLU A 239 4.71 19.27 1.09
C GLU A 239 3.44 20.05 0.76
N ILE A 240 2.63 20.41 1.77
CA ILE A 240 1.47 21.28 1.56
C ILE A 240 1.90 22.66 1.05
N LYS A 241 2.94 23.28 1.65
CA LYS A 241 3.47 24.56 1.19
C LYS A 241 3.97 24.47 -0.26
N ALA A 242 4.72 23.42 -0.58
CA ALA A 242 5.19 23.21 -1.95
C ALA A 242 4.04 23.06 -2.96
N LEU A 243 2.94 22.37 -2.58
CA LEU A 243 1.75 22.28 -3.42
C LEU A 243 1.06 23.64 -3.59
N ILE A 244 0.95 24.45 -2.52
CA ILE A 244 0.40 25.81 -2.60
C ILE A 244 1.21 26.66 -3.57
N ASP A 245 2.54 26.61 -3.52
CA ASP A 245 3.42 27.33 -4.44
C ASP A 245 3.19 26.88 -5.89
N GLN A 246 3.06 25.57 -6.15
CA GLN A 246 2.71 25.08 -7.48
C GLN A 246 1.34 25.57 -7.96
N LEU A 247 0.33 25.60 -7.08
CA LEU A 247 -1.00 26.13 -7.42
C LEU A 247 -0.95 27.64 -7.75
N HIS A 248 -0.12 28.40 -7.04
CA HIS A 248 0.12 29.81 -7.37
C HIS A 248 0.73 30.01 -8.76
N HIS A 249 1.66 29.15 -9.20
CA HIS A 249 2.19 29.21 -10.57
C HIS A 249 1.11 29.01 -11.63
N TYR A 250 0.20 28.04 -11.42
CA TYR A 250 -0.95 27.85 -12.32
C TYR A 250 -1.88 29.04 -12.28
N LEU A 251 -2.18 29.57 -11.09
CA LEU A 251 -3.06 30.74 -10.94
C LEU A 251 -2.52 31.96 -11.69
N GLN A 252 -1.25 32.31 -11.48
CA GLN A 252 -0.58 33.42 -12.16
C GLN A 252 -0.58 33.26 -13.70
N ALA A 253 -0.29 32.05 -14.18
CA ALA A 253 -0.28 31.78 -15.61
C ALA A 253 -1.68 31.91 -16.21
N ILE A 254 -2.73 31.52 -15.49
CA ILE A 254 -4.13 31.66 -15.94
C ILE A 254 -4.55 33.12 -15.94
N GLU A 255 -4.29 33.86 -14.85
CA GLU A 255 -4.67 35.26 -14.71
C GLU A 255 -3.97 36.17 -15.76
N ASN A 256 -2.74 35.82 -16.14
CA ASN A 256 -1.96 36.53 -17.17
C ASN A 256 -2.20 36.00 -18.58
N GLU A 257 -3.08 35.01 -18.78
CA GLU A 257 -3.33 34.33 -20.07
C GLU A 257 -2.05 33.79 -20.72
N ASP A 258 -1.04 33.39 -19.90
CA ASP A 258 0.26 32.90 -20.35
C ASP A 258 0.20 31.44 -20.80
N GLN A 259 -0.14 31.27 -22.07
CA GLN A 259 -0.24 29.96 -22.73
C GLN A 259 1.10 29.18 -22.69
N CYS A 260 2.24 29.87 -22.77
CA CYS A 260 3.55 29.25 -22.79
C CYS A 260 3.84 28.60 -21.43
N SER A 261 3.71 29.34 -20.33
CA SER A 261 3.91 28.81 -18.97
C SER A 261 2.92 27.71 -18.63
N LEU A 262 1.65 27.83 -18.98
CA LEU A 262 0.66 26.78 -18.80
C LEU A 262 1.05 25.50 -19.56
N GLY A 263 1.45 25.63 -20.82
CA GLY A 263 1.90 24.51 -21.63
C GLY A 263 3.12 23.80 -21.03
N GLN A 264 4.08 24.54 -20.48
CA GLN A 264 5.26 23.98 -19.81
C GLN A 264 4.87 23.22 -18.53
N LEU A 265 4.07 23.82 -17.65
CA LEU A 265 3.61 23.18 -16.40
C LEU A 265 2.89 21.85 -16.66
N LEU A 266 1.95 21.85 -17.61
CA LEU A 266 1.20 20.65 -17.99
C LEU A 266 2.09 19.58 -18.64
N SER A 267 3.06 20.00 -19.47
CA SER A 267 3.99 19.08 -20.12
C SER A 267 4.94 18.40 -19.11
N GLN A 268 5.43 19.15 -18.11
CA GLN A 268 6.22 18.60 -17.01
C GLN A 268 5.42 17.59 -16.22
N ALA A 269 4.18 17.92 -15.84
CA ALA A 269 3.30 17.00 -15.11
C ALA A 269 3.03 15.72 -15.92
N ARG A 270 2.79 15.83 -17.23
CA ARG A 270 2.63 14.70 -18.14
C ARG A 270 3.85 13.80 -18.17
N GLN A 271 5.04 14.39 -18.25
CA GLN A 271 6.30 13.65 -18.26
C GLN A 271 6.53 12.92 -16.94
N MET A 272 6.33 13.59 -15.80
CA MET A 272 6.44 12.98 -14.48
C MET A 272 5.44 11.83 -14.31
N ARG A 273 4.19 12.00 -14.77
CA ARG A 273 3.16 10.94 -14.69
C ARG A 273 3.54 9.67 -15.47
N ARG A 274 4.23 9.82 -16.59
CA ARG A 274 4.74 8.66 -17.38
C ARG A 274 5.78 7.84 -16.62
N ASN A 275 6.52 8.47 -15.71
CA ASN A 275 7.53 7.80 -14.88
C ASN A 275 6.92 7.10 -13.65
N VAL A 276 5.66 7.40 -13.29
CA VAL A 276 4.97 6.71 -12.20
C VAL A 276 4.57 5.32 -12.68
N PRO A 277 5.07 4.26 -12.04
CA PRO A 277 4.80 2.91 -12.46
C PRO A 277 3.32 2.56 -12.43
N VAL A 278 2.84 1.83 -13.42
CA VAL A 278 1.49 1.29 -13.47
C VAL A 278 1.53 -0.11 -12.85
N GLY A 279 1.02 -0.24 -11.61
CA GLY A 279 0.98 -1.50 -10.87
C GLY A 279 2.09 -1.66 -9.82
N ARG A 280 1.88 -2.56 -8.86
CA ARG A 280 2.78 -2.81 -7.72
C ARG A 280 4.14 -3.44 -8.11
N THR A 281 4.32 -3.85 -9.37
CA THR A 281 5.51 -4.53 -9.88
C THR A 281 6.32 -3.65 -10.85
N SER A 282 6.78 -2.51 -10.40
CA SER A 282 7.18 -1.41 -11.25
C SER A 282 8.63 -1.33 -11.69
N LEU A 283 9.39 -2.38 -11.58
CA LEU A 283 10.75 -2.44 -12.19
C LEU A 283 10.74 -3.14 -13.54
N ARG A 284 9.60 -3.20 -14.26
CA ARG A 284 9.51 -4.03 -15.47
C ARG A 284 8.93 -3.32 -16.66
N THR A 285 9.65 -3.47 -17.65
CA THR A 285 9.43 -3.50 -19.10
C THR A 285 8.07 -4.15 -19.49
N SER A 286 6.95 -3.57 -19.05
CA SER A 286 5.60 -3.94 -19.51
C SER A 286 5.08 -2.84 -20.42
N ALA A 287 4.42 -3.22 -21.51
CA ALA A 287 3.64 -2.34 -22.34
C ALA A 287 2.15 -2.56 -22.11
N ASP A 288 1.38 -1.50 -22.17
CA ASP A 288 -0.07 -1.54 -22.08
C ASP A 288 -0.68 -1.66 -23.49
N ILE A 289 -1.48 -2.70 -23.70
CA ILE A 289 -2.31 -2.89 -24.91
C ILE A 289 -3.75 -2.62 -24.51
N VAL A 290 -4.45 -1.81 -25.30
CA VAL A 290 -5.90 -1.65 -25.19
C VAL A 290 -6.56 -2.50 -26.27
N ALA A 291 -7.45 -3.40 -25.85
CA ALA A 291 -8.23 -4.26 -26.72
C ALA A 291 -9.72 -3.88 -26.63
N ILE A 292 -10.38 -3.75 -27.79
CA ILE A 292 -11.84 -3.61 -27.88
C ILE A 292 -12.44 -4.99 -28.08
N VAL A 293 -13.33 -5.37 -27.19
CA VAL A 293 -13.95 -6.70 -27.15
C VAL A 293 -15.45 -6.59 -26.93
N PRO A 294 -16.23 -7.58 -27.40
CA PRO A 294 -17.65 -7.67 -27.04
C PRO A 294 -17.82 -7.82 -25.52
N ASP A 295 -18.77 -7.09 -24.94
CA ASP A 295 -19.12 -7.26 -23.52
C ASP A 295 -20.02 -8.50 -23.34
N LYS A 296 -19.36 -9.66 -23.15
CA LYS A 296 -20.04 -10.94 -22.97
C LYS A 296 -19.30 -11.86 -22.00
N PRO A 297 -20.01 -12.76 -21.35
CA PRO A 297 -19.39 -13.76 -20.47
C PRO A 297 -18.27 -14.55 -21.17
N GLY A 298 -17.13 -14.71 -20.48
CA GLY A 298 -15.98 -15.49 -20.95
C GLY A 298 -14.96 -14.71 -21.78
N ILE A 299 -15.20 -13.42 -22.09
CA ILE A 299 -14.28 -12.64 -22.95
C ILE A 299 -12.87 -12.51 -22.36
N ILE A 300 -12.75 -12.32 -21.04
CA ILE A 300 -11.45 -12.26 -20.35
C ILE A 300 -10.72 -13.59 -20.49
N GLY A 301 -11.45 -14.72 -20.31
CA GLY A 301 -10.89 -16.06 -20.51
C GLY A 301 -10.41 -16.27 -21.95
N THR A 302 -11.13 -15.73 -22.95
CA THR A 302 -10.72 -15.80 -24.36
C THR A 302 -9.40 -15.04 -24.58
N LEU A 303 -9.28 -13.81 -24.07
CA LEU A 303 -8.03 -13.03 -24.15
C LEU A 303 -6.86 -13.76 -23.49
N GLY A 304 -7.08 -14.30 -22.28
CA GLY A 304 -6.07 -15.07 -21.56
C GLY A 304 -5.64 -16.33 -22.32
N ALA A 305 -6.59 -17.06 -22.92
CA ALA A 305 -6.29 -18.25 -23.71
C ALA A 305 -5.54 -17.93 -25.01
N LEU A 306 -5.90 -16.85 -25.70
CA LEU A 306 -5.23 -16.43 -26.94
C LEU A 306 -3.77 -16.05 -26.69
N LEU A 307 -3.52 -15.17 -25.73
CA LEU A 307 -2.16 -14.73 -25.40
C LEU A 307 -1.34 -15.86 -24.75
N GLY A 308 -1.97 -16.64 -23.87
CA GLY A 308 -1.30 -17.79 -23.24
C GLY A 308 -0.87 -18.87 -24.22
N LYS A 309 -1.64 -19.15 -25.29
CA LYS A 309 -1.22 -20.05 -26.39
C LYS A 309 -0.01 -19.51 -27.15
N GLY A 310 0.15 -18.20 -27.24
CA GLY A 310 1.34 -17.55 -27.78
C GLY A 310 2.49 -17.42 -26.77
N GLY A 311 2.39 -18.01 -25.58
CA GLY A 311 3.42 -17.94 -24.55
C GLY A 311 3.52 -16.55 -23.90
N ILE A 312 2.53 -15.66 -24.10
CA ILE A 312 2.54 -14.30 -23.58
C ILE A 312 1.80 -14.24 -22.26
N ASN A 313 2.52 -13.84 -21.21
CA ASN A 313 1.91 -13.61 -19.90
C ASN A 313 1.18 -12.27 -19.86
N ILE A 314 -0.02 -12.25 -19.24
CA ILE A 314 -0.73 -11.02 -18.90
C ILE A 314 -0.30 -10.63 -17.48
N ASN A 315 0.49 -9.57 -17.37
CA ASN A 315 1.00 -9.08 -16.09
C ASN A 315 -0.05 -8.27 -15.30
N ASP A 316 -0.96 -7.63 -16.01
CA ASP A 316 -2.05 -6.82 -15.44
C ASP A 316 -3.24 -6.77 -16.40
N ILE A 317 -4.46 -6.65 -15.85
CA ILE A 317 -5.69 -6.52 -16.60
C ILE A 317 -6.61 -5.50 -15.95
N GLN A 318 -7.14 -4.60 -16.74
CA GLN A 318 -8.08 -3.58 -16.27
C GLN A 318 -9.24 -3.42 -17.25
N ILE A 319 -10.46 -3.53 -16.75
CA ILE A 319 -11.67 -3.19 -17.51
C ILE A 319 -11.81 -1.67 -17.49
N MET A 320 -11.75 -1.02 -18.65
CA MET A 320 -11.73 0.45 -18.75
C MET A 320 -13.13 1.07 -18.92
N GLY A 321 -14.15 0.26 -19.08
CA GLY A 321 -15.55 0.68 -19.23
C GLY A 321 -16.19 0.21 -20.54
N VAL A 322 -17.51 0.19 -20.53
CA VAL A 322 -18.36 -0.10 -21.71
C VAL A 322 -18.61 1.24 -22.41
N ARG A 323 -18.23 1.36 -23.68
CA ARG A 323 -18.49 2.58 -24.48
C ARG A 323 -19.83 2.57 -25.19
N ASP A 324 -20.31 1.38 -25.56
CA ASP A 324 -21.62 1.12 -26.15
C ASP A 324 -22.19 -0.15 -25.53
N GLU A 325 -23.49 -0.37 -25.67
CA GLU A 325 -24.22 -1.50 -25.05
C GLU A 325 -23.65 -2.89 -25.37
N ASN A 326 -22.74 -3.01 -26.37
CA ASN A 326 -22.19 -4.28 -26.85
C ASN A 326 -20.66 -4.39 -26.89
N GLU A 327 -19.90 -3.31 -26.66
CA GLU A 327 -18.44 -3.33 -26.74
C GLU A 327 -17.78 -2.71 -25.48
N GLY A 328 -16.84 -3.43 -24.89
CA GLY A 328 -16.01 -2.98 -23.77
C GLY A 328 -14.55 -2.79 -24.17
N SER A 329 -13.84 -1.96 -23.45
CA SER A 329 -12.39 -1.80 -23.60
C SER A 329 -11.66 -2.41 -22.40
N ILE A 330 -10.65 -3.24 -22.68
CA ILE A 330 -9.82 -3.92 -21.68
C ILE A 330 -8.37 -3.51 -21.92
N ARG A 331 -7.70 -3.04 -20.87
CA ARG A 331 -6.26 -2.83 -20.85
C ARG A 331 -5.57 -4.11 -20.38
N LEU A 332 -4.54 -4.52 -21.13
CA LEU A 332 -3.71 -5.69 -20.83
C LEU A 332 -2.26 -5.23 -20.70
N GLY A 333 -1.64 -5.49 -19.57
CA GLY A 333 -0.21 -5.33 -19.38
C GLY A 333 0.51 -6.58 -19.87
N VAL A 334 1.39 -6.46 -20.85
CA VAL A 334 2.20 -7.57 -21.39
C VAL A 334 3.69 -7.22 -21.34
N PRO A 335 4.61 -8.19 -21.37
CA PRO A 335 6.05 -7.90 -21.45
C PRO A 335 6.37 -7.02 -22.68
N GLN A 336 7.18 -5.97 -22.49
CA GLN A 336 7.56 -5.03 -23.57
C GLN A 336 8.17 -5.75 -24.78
N SER A 337 8.94 -6.81 -24.55
CA SER A 337 9.55 -7.61 -25.61
C SER A 337 8.55 -8.38 -26.46
N MET A 338 7.34 -8.62 -25.96
CA MET A 338 6.31 -9.45 -26.62
C MET A 338 5.10 -8.63 -27.10
N VAL A 339 5.15 -7.30 -26.98
CA VAL A 339 4.02 -6.43 -27.30
C VAL A 339 3.57 -6.54 -28.77
N GLN A 340 4.49 -6.61 -29.71
CA GLN A 340 4.17 -6.71 -31.13
C GLN A 340 3.53 -8.08 -31.47
N GLU A 341 4.02 -9.14 -30.87
CA GLU A 341 3.45 -10.47 -31.01
C GLU A 341 2.04 -10.56 -30.40
N ALA A 342 1.85 -9.94 -29.23
CA ALA A 342 0.54 -9.84 -28.59
C ALA A 342 -0.48 -9.12 -29.47
N LEU A 343 -0.10 -7.99 -30.07
CA LEU A 343 -0.95 -7.24 -31.00
C LEU A 343 -1.30 -8.07 -32.23
N GLN A 344 -0.34 -8.82 -32.78
CA GLN A 344 -0.57 -9.67 -33.94
C GLN A 344 -1.55 -10.80 -33.61
N ILE A 345 -1.36 -11.48 -32.46
CA ILE A 345 -2.29 -12.54 -32.01
C ILE A 345 -3.71 -12.01 -31.84
N LEU A 346 -3.88 -10.84 -31.23
CA LEU A 346 -5.19 -10.23 -31.04
C LEU A 346 -5.84 -9.88 -32.38
N LYS A 347 -5.06 -9.28 -33.30
CA LYS A 347 -5.51 -8.92 -34.64
C LYS A 347 -5.93 -10.15 -35.47
N ASP A 348 -5.14 -11.23 -35.44
CA ASP A 348 -5.43 -12.46 -36.19
C ASP A 348 -6.71 -13.16 -35.68
N ASN A 349 -7.12 -12.86 -34.45
CA ASN A 349 -8.37 -13.33 -33.86
C ASN A 349 -9.50 -12.30 -33.92
N GLY A 350 -9.38 -11.25 -34.78
CA GLY A 350 -10.42 -10.26 -35.01
C GLY A 350 -10.62 -9.23 -33.90
N ILE A 351 -9.66 -9.14 -32.95
CA ILE A 351 -9.72 -8.20 -31.83
C ILE A 351 -8.93 -6.95 -32.19
N ARG A 352 -9.62 -5.80 -32.18
CA ARG A 352 -8.98 -4.49 -32.39
C ARG A 352 -8.15 -4.14 -31.15
N ALA A 353 -6.85 -3.96 -31.32
CA ALA A 353 -5.96 -3.62 -30.24
C ALA A 353 -4.83 -2.67 -30.69
N TRP A 354 -4.32 -1.86 -29.74
CA TRP A 354 -3.22 -0.93 -29.96
C TRP A 354 -2.42 -0.72 -28.69
N ILE A 355 -1.18 -0.22 -28.82
CA ILE A 355 -0.36 0.17 -27.67
C ILE A 355 -0.94 1.47 -27.10
N ARG A 356 -1.08 1.52 -25.79
CA ARG A 356 -1.43 2.75 -25.09
C ARG A 356 -0.15 3.53 -24.77
N ASP A 357 -0.01 4.72 -25.35
CA ASP A 357 1.07 5.67 -25.07
C ASP A 357 0.93 6.33 -23.69
#